data_67469ec89dea55b4a1dc6c397c1de90f
#
_entry.id   67469ec89dea55b4a1dc6c397c1de90f
#
_cell.length_a   1.000
_cell.length_b   1.000
_cell.length_c   1.000
_cell.angle_alpha   90.00
_cell.angle_beta   90.00
_cell.angle_gamma   90.00
#
_symmetry.space_group_name_H-M   'P 1'
#
loop_
_entity.id
_entity.type
_entity.pdbx_description
1 polymer ?
#
loop_
_entity_poly.entity_id
_entity_poly.type
_entity_poly.pdbx_seq_one_letter_code
_entity_poly.pdbx_strand_id
1 'polypeptide(L)'
;MSSLKRASTAPPAPKPPVHFAPALVIADNAALTGTNLISIGLHTIIHPRAKLNSTYGPITIGSNCIISERSQIGFQNPPSNSHSGGVFIENGVVIETGAIVEARKVGEGSVVEVNARIGKGAILGKVLWLFD
;
A
#
# COMPACT_ATOMS: atom_id res chain seq x y z
N MET A 1 -9.58 4.01 -39.49
CA MET A 1 -9.33 3.80 -38.87
C MET A 1 -9.13 3.88 -38.13
N SER A 2 -9.11 3.78 -37.86
CA SER A 2 -8.85 3.82 -36.92
C SER A 2 -8.45 3.75 -36.27
N SER A 3 -8.30 3.72 -36.11
CA SER A 3 -7.84 3.61 -35.31
C SER A 3 -7.52 3.83 -34.59
N LEU A 4 -7.59 4.12 -34.32
CA LEU A 4 -7.20 4.43 -33.61
C LEU A 4 -7.11 4.18 -32.57
N LYS A 5 -7.29 3.78 -32.19
CA LYS A 5 -7.09 3.50 -31.22
C LYS A 5 -6.00 3.20 -30.82
N ARG A 6 -5.45 3.65 -30.82
CA ARG A 6 -4.54 3.56 -30.47
C ARG A 6 -4.19 3.98 -29.61
N ALA A 7 -4.48 3.95 -29.50
CA ALA A 7 -4.40 4.42 -28.23
C ALA A 7 -3.01 4.42 -27.76
N SER A 8 -2.77 4.21 -26.52
CA SER A 8 -1.41 4.17 -26.03
C SER A 8 -0.62 3.08 -26.72
N THR A 9 0.56 3.43 -27.18
CA THR A 9 1.51 2.44 -27.68
C THR A 9 2.36 1.87 -26.55
N ALA A 10 2.28 2.47 -25.36
CA ALA A 10 3.01 1.96 -24.21
C ALA A 10 2.34 0.71 -23.67
N PRO A 11 3.11 -0.25 -23.19
CA PRO A 11 2.48 -1.39 -22.52
C PRO A 11 1.76 -0.95 -21.28
N PRO A 12 0.71 -1.66 -20.88
CA PRO A 12 0.03 -1.33 -19.62
C PRO A 12 0.99 -1.50 -18.45
N ALA A 13 0.71 -0.79 -17.36
CA ALA A 13 1.49 -0.93 -16.15
C ALA A 13 1.44 -2.39 -15.69
N PRO A 14 2.54 -2.93 -15.17
CA PRO A 14 2.53 -4.30 -14.70
C PRO A 14 1.51 -4.51 -13.60
N LYS A 15 0.87 -5.65 -13.64
CA LYS A 15 -0.07 -6.04 -12.60
C LYS A 15 0.66 -6.96 -11.64
N PRO A 16 0.73 -6.62 -10.36
CA PRO A 16 1.45 -7.45 -9.42
C PRO A 16 0.71 -8.75 -9.15
N PRO A 17 1.42 -9.79 -8.77
CA PRO A 17 0.76 -10.95 -8.20
C PRO A 17 0.09 -10.55 -6.89
N VAL A 18 -1.06 -11.13 -6.62
CA VAL A 18 -1.84 -10.77 -5.44
C VAL A 18 -2.22 -12.00 -4.65
N HIS A 19 -2.30 -11.83 -3.34
CA HIS A 19 -2.83 -12.83 -2.44
C HIS A 19 -3.83 -12.14 -1.52
N PHE A 20 -5.10 -12.31 -1.83
CA PHE A 20 -6.16 -11.62 -1.10
C PHE A 20 -6.93 -12.59 -0.23
N ALA A 21 -7.20 -12.17 0.99
CA ALA A 21 -8.11 -12.90 1.87
C ALA A 21 -9.52 -12.88 1.27
N PRO A 22 -10.36 -13.86 1.61
CA PRO A 22 -11.68 -13.97 0.98
C PRO A 22 -12.65 -12.85 1.31
N ALA A 23 -12.46 -12.14 2.41
CA ALA A 23 -13.38 -11.09 2.82
C ALA A 23 -12.62 -9.77 2.96
N LEU A 24 -12.53 -9.03 1.87
CA LEU A 24 -11.95 -7.69 1.89
C LEU A 24 -12.65 -6.86 0.82
N VAL A 25 -12.44 -5.55 0.87
CA VAL A 25 -13.04 -4.62 -0.09
C VAL A 25 -11.93 -3.81 -0.74
N ILE A 26 -11.89 -3.84 -2.07
CA ILE A 26 -10.96 -3.01 -2.83
C ILE A 26 -11.78 -2.21 -3.82
N ALA A 27 -11.67 -0.88 -3.74
CA ALA A 27 -12.37 -0.01 -4.68
C ALA A 27 -11.84 -0.21 -6.10
N ASP A 28 -12.72 -0.10 -7.08
CA ASP A 28 -12.37 -0.36 -8.47
C ASP A 28 -11.26 0.53 -8.98
N ASN A 29 -11.21 1.77 -8.53
CA ASN A 29 -10.19 2.71 -8.98
C ASN A 29 -8.99 2.82 -8.04
N ALA A 30 -8.85 1.89 -7.13
CA ALA A 30 -7.59 1.75 -6.41
C ALA A 30 -6.56 1.17 -7.37
N ALA A 31 -5.32 1.64 -7.26
CA ALA A 31 -4.27 1.24 -8.17
C ALA A 31 -3.30 0.30 -7.47
N LEU A 32 -3.22 -0.93 -7.97
CA LEU A 32 -2.24 -1.90 -7.52
C LEU A 32 -1.26 -2.11 -8.66
N THR A 33 -0.03 -1.68 -8.45
CA THR A 33 0.99 -1.71 -9.50
C THR A 33 2.27 -2.34 -8.99
N GLY A 34 3.17 -2.64 -9.91
CA GLY A 34 4.46 -3.21 -9.56
C GLY A 34 4.57 -4.67 -9.97
N THR A 35 5.65 -5.32 -9.53
CA THR A 35 5.95 -6.69 -9.91
C THR A 35 6.09 -7.63 -8.74
N ASN A 36 6.12 -7.12 -7.52
CA ASN A 36 6.23 -7.96 -6.33
C ASN A 36 4.85 -8.22 -5.74
N LEU A 37 4.77 -9.27 -4.93
CA LEU A 37 3.51 -9.72 -4.35
C LEU A 37 2.87 -8.66 -3.46
N ILE A 38 1.57 -8.48 -3.61
CA ILE A 38 0.74 -7.68 -2.71
C ILE A 38 -0.21 -8.62 -2.00
N SER A 39 -0.10 -8.69 -0.69
CA SER A 39 -0.96 -9.54 0.15
C SER A 39 -1.83 -8.66 1.03
N ILE A 40 -3.11 -8.95 1.09
CA ILE A 40 -4.07 -8.16 1.88
C ILE A 40 -4.93 -9.11 2.71
N GLY A 41 -5.02 -8.84 4.00
CA GLY A 41 -5.71 -9.70 4.95
C GLY A 41 -7.22 -9.47 5.02
N LEU A 42 -7.85 -10.23 5.90
CA LEU A 42 -9.30 -10.23 6.07
C LEU A 42 -9.83 -8.87 6.52
N HIS A 43 -10.98 -8.49 6.01
CA HIS A 43 -11.74 -7.31 6.43
C HIS A 43 -10.97 -6.00 6.27
N THR A 44 -9.95 -5.99 5.43
CA THR A 44 -9.23 -4.77 5.09
C THR A 44 -9.99 -4.04 3.98
N ILE A 45 -10.00 -2.73 4.06
CA ILE A 45 -10.70 -1.88 3.10
C ILE A 45 -9.69 -1.00 2.40
N ILE A 46 -9.65 -1.08 1.07
CA ILE A 46 -8.83 -0.20 0.23
C ILE A 46 -9.77 0.77 -0.47
N HIS A 47 -9.65 2.04 -0.13
CA HIS A 47 -10.53 3.08 -0.63
C HIS A 47 -10.18 3.52 -2.06
N PRO A 48 -11.09 4.27 -2.71
CA PRO A 48 -10.83 4.76 -4.06
C PRO A 48 -9.54 5.57 -4.15
N ARG A 49 -8.84 5.41 -5.26
CA ARG A 49 -7.62 6.16 -5.58
C ARG A 49 -6.44 5.90 -4.64
N ALA A 50 -6.56 4.95 -3.75
CA ALA A 50 -5.40 4.49 -3.00
C ALA A 50 -4.44 3.81 -3.97
N LYS A 51 -3.14 3.96 -3.73
CA LYS A 51 -2.11 3.41 -4.61
C LYS A 51 -1.19 2.50 -3.82
N LEU A 52 -1.10 1.26 -4.27
CA LEU A 52 -0.18 0.29 -3.70
C LEU A 52 0.83 -0.07 -4.79
N ASN A 53 2.08 0.29 -4.57
CA ASN A 53 3.13 0.11 -5.57
C ASN A 53 4.19 -0.84 -5.05
N SER A 54 4.22 -2.04 -5.61
CA SER A 54 5.16 -3.08 -5.21
C SER A 54 6.38 -3.20 -6.12
N THR A 55 6.68 -2.13 -6.86
CA THR A 55 7.81 -2.16 -7.79
C THR A 55 9.13 -2.47 -7.08
N TYR A 56 9.34 -1.94 -5.90
CA TYR A 56 10.62 -2.07 -5.20
C TYR A 56 10.59 -3.05 -4.04
N GLY A 57 9.49 -3.75 -3.85
CA GLY A 57 9.40 -4.77 -2.83
C GLY A 57 7.95 -5.17 -2.59
N PRO A 58 7.74 -6.30 -1.92
CA PRO A 58 6.38 -6.77 -1.66
C PRO A 58 5.67 -5.88 -0.65
N ILE A 59 4.35 -5.85 -0.75
CA ILE A 59 3.49 -5.14 0.19
C ILE A 59 2.63 -6.17 0.90
N THR A 60 2.68 -6.17 2.22
CA THR A 60 1.84 -7.05 3.03
C THR A 60 1.00 -6.17 3.94
N ILE A 61 -0.31 -6.30 3.82
CA ILE A 61 -1.27 -5.57 4.65
C ILE A 61 -2.06 -6.59 5.44
N GLY A 62 -2.12 -6.40 6.75
CA GLY A 62 -2.78 -7.33 7.64
C GLY A 62 -4.29 -7.24 7.56
N SER A 63 -4.94 -7.76 8.58
CA SER A 63 -6.40 -7.82 8.69
C SER A 63 -6.92 -6.56 9.37
N ASN A 64 -8.16 -6.20 9.04
CA ASN A 64 -8.87 -5.09 9.69
C ASN A 64 -8.16 -3.74 9.53
N CYS A 65 -7.47 -3.57 8.40
CA CYS A 65 -6.81 -2.30 8.08
C CYS A 65 -7.72 -1.44 7.22
N ILE A 66 -7.48 -0.13 7.28
CA ILE A 66 -8.17 0.81 6.41
C ILE A 66 -7.10 1.61 5.68
N ILE A 67 -7.11 1.51 4.36
CA ILE A 67 -6.20 2.26 3.50
C ILE A 67 -7.06 3.31 2.81
N SER A 68 -6.93 4.54 3.26
CA SER A 68 -7.86 5.60 2.88
C SER A 68 -7.57 6.17 1.49
N GLU A 69 -8.48 7.00 1.05
CA GLU A 69 -8.44 7.56 -0.30
C GLU A 69 -7.14 8.33 -0.54
N ARG A 70 -6.56 8.14 -1.71
CA ARG A 70 -5.35 8.84 -2.16
C ARG A 70 -4.12 8.58 -1.31
N SER A 71 -4.16 7.63 -0.43
CA SER A 71 -2.94 7.22 0.28
C SER A 71 -2.06 6.43 -0.66
N GLN A 72 -0.76 6.40 -0.38
CA GLN A 72 0.21 5.69 -1.20
C GLN A 72 1.04 4.79 -0.32
N ILE A 73 1.12 3.53 -0.70
CA ILE A 73 1.91 2.54 0.03
C ILE A 73 2.91 1.95 -0.92
N GLY A 74 4.16 1.89 -0.48
CA GLY A 74 5.25 1.39 -1.27
C GLY A 74 6.23 2.48 -1.64
N PHE A 75 7.45 2.10 -1.95
CA PHE A 75 8.49 3.05 -2.30
C PHE A 75 8.16 3.72 -3.63
N GLN A 76 8.31 5.03 -3.66
CA GLN A 76 8.12 5.82 -4.88
C GLN A 76 9.35 5.80 -5.76
N ASN A 77 10.50 5.57 -5.17
CA ASN A 77 11.79 5.57 -5.85
C ASN A 77 12.59 4.38 -5.39
N PRO A 78 13.60 3.95 -6.17
CA PRO A 78 14.42 2.82 -5.74
C PRO A 78 15.02 3.05 -4.37
N PRO A 79 15.05 2.03 -3.53
CA PRO A 79 15.74 2.17 -2.24
C PRO A 79 17.23 2.35 -2.47
N SER A 80 17.84 3.16 -1.64
CA SER A 80 19.29 3.29 -1.64
C SER A 80 19.88 2.10 -0.88
N ASN A 81 21.09 1.71 -1.26
CA ASN A 81 21.77 0.58 -0.65
C ASN A 81 21.05 -0.73 -0.97
N SER A 82 21.31 -1.73 -0.18
CA SER A 82 20.81 -3.08 -0.39
C SER A 82 19.50 -3.36 0.35
N HIS A 83 18.82 -2.34 0.81
CA HIS A 83 17.58 -2.54 1.56
C HIS A 83 16.44 -2.91 0.63
N SER A 84 15.62 -3.85 1.08
CA SER A 84 14.39 -4.16 0.40
C SER A 84 13.44 -2.98 0.46
N GLY A 85 12.71 -2.75 -0.61
CA GLY A 85 11.65 -1.75 -0.63
C GLY A 85 10.31 -2.29 -0.15
N GLY A 86 10.30 -3.40 0.58
CA GLY A 86 9.07 -3.98 1.06
C GLY A 86 8.43 -3.19 2.19
N VAL A 87 7.11 -3.26 2.26
CA VAL A 87 6.32 -2.59 3.31
C VAL A 87 5.44 -3.63 3.97
N PHE A 88 5.50 -3.69 5.29
CA PHE A 88 4.67 -4.61 6.06
C PHE A 88 3.79 -3.80 7.01
N ILE A 89 2.48 -3.86 6.78
CA ILE A 89 1.48 -3.18 7.62
C ILE A 89 0.76 -4.24 8.42
N GLU A 90 0.85 -4.13 9.73
CA GLU A 90 0.25 -5.12 10.63
C GLU A 90 -1.26 -4.89 10.77
N ASN A 91 -1.89 -5.71 11.60
CA ASN A 91 -3.35 -5.69 11.72
C ASN A 91 -3.85 -4.39 12.35
N GLY A 92 -5.07 -3.99 11.98
CA GLY A 92 -5.75 -2.89 12.62
C GLY A 92 -5.15 -1.52 12.36
N VAL A 93 -4.33 -1.37 11.32
CA VAL A 93 -3.68 -0.11 11.00
C VAL A 93 -4.61 0.73 10.12
N VAL A 94 -4.65 2.03 10.41
CA VAL A 94 -5.39 2.99 9.59
C VAL A 94 -4.40 3.92 8.92
N ILE A 95 -4.41 3.94 7.59
CA ILE A 95 -3.63 4.89 6.80
C ILE A 95 -4.62 5.91 6.28
N GLU A 96 -4.49 7.16 6.74
CA GLU A 96 -5.48 8.17 6.43
C GLU A 96 -5.23 8.83 5.08
N THR A 97 -6.19 9.66 4.65
CA THR A 97 -6.22 10.24 3.32
C THR A 97 -4.92 10.96 2.99
N GLY A 98 -4.37 10.66 1.83
CA GLY A 98 -3.18 11.34 1.32
C GLY A 98 -1.87 10.96 1.99
N ALA A 99 -1.89 10.06 2.97
CA ALA A 99 -0.66 9.64 3.64
C ALA A 99 0.22 8.83 2.69
N ILE A 100 1.52 8.93 2.88
CA ILE A 100 2.51 8.20 2.07
C ILE A 100 3.31 7.31 3.02
N VAL A 101 3.29 6.02 2.76
CA VAL A 101 3.94 5.03 3.62
C VAL A 101 5.02 4.31 2.83
N GLU A 102 6.26 4.60 3.16
CA GLU A 102 7.42 3.89 2.65
C GLU A 102 8.13 3.13 3.77
N ALA A 103 7.47 2.98 4.90
CA ALA A 103 8.02 2.33 6.06
C ALA A 103 8.25 0.85 5.79
N ARG A 104 9.29 0.32 6.39
CA ARG A 104 9.51 -1.12 6.37
C ARG A 104 8.43 -1.86 7.12
N LYS A 105 7.97 -1.27 8.22
CA LYS A 105 6.94 -1.89 9.06
C LYS A 105 6.11 -0.83 9.76
N VAL A 106 4.81 -1.04 9.77
CA VAL A 106 3.87 -0.23 10.55
C VAL A 106 3.20 -1.15 11.55
N GLY A 107 3.44 -0.90 12.83
CA GLY A 107 3.00 -1.77 13.90
C GLY A 107 1.49 -1.78 14.10
N GLU A 108 1.02 -2.84 14.71
CA GLU A 108 -0.40 -3.10 14.92
C GLU A 108 -1.08 -1.92 15.62
N GLY A 109 -2.25 -1.55 15.12
CA GLY A 109 -3.07 -0.49 15.72
C GLY A 109 -2.62 0.94 15.42
N SER A 110 -1.57 1.12 14.63
CA SER A 110 -1.06 2.46 14.30
C SER A 110 -2.04 3.22 13.42
N VAL A 111 -1.99 4.55 13.55
CA VAL A 111 -2.73 5.45 12.67
C VAL A 111 -1.72 6.38 12.02
N VAL A 112 -1.66 6.35 10.70
CA VAL A 112 -0.85 7.30 9.93
C VAL A 112 -1.79 8.39 9.46
N GLU A 113 -1.61 9.59 9.99
CA GLU A 113 -2.59 10.66 9.85
C GLU A 113 -2.60 11.26 8.46
N VAL A 114 -3.62 12.09 8.22
CA VAL A 114 -3.83 12.73 6.91
C VAL A 114 -2.57 13.44 6.45
N ASN A 115 -2.16 13.12 5.22
CA ASN A 115 -0.99 13.69 4.55
C ASN A 115 0.35 13.44 5.26
N ALA A 116 0.37 12.57 6.26
CA ALA A 116 1.63 12.22 6.92
C ALA A 116 2.49 11.39 5.98
N ARG A 117 3.79 11.46 6.18
CA ARG A 117 4.73 10.69 5.38
C ARG A 117 5.65 9.89 6.30
N ILE A 118 5.65 8.60 6.10
CA ILE A 118 6.56 7.71 6.83
C ILE A 118 7.68 7.33 5.86
N GLY A 119 8.89 7.73 6.20
CA GLY A 119 10.03 7.60 5.30
C GLY A 119 10.51 6.19 5.08
N LYS A 120 11.39 6.05 4.12
CA LYS A 120 11.90 4.76 3.68
C LYS A 120 12.59 4.02 4.81
N GLY A 121 12.22 2.76 4.99
CA GLY A 121 12.86 1.89 5.96
C GLY A 121 12.51 2.15 7.40
N ALA A 122 11.64 3.12 7.69
CA ALA A 122 11.23 3.39 9.06
C ALA A 122 10.47 2.20 9.63
N ILE A 123 10.58 2.03 10.93
CA ILE A 123 9.84 0.98 11.64
C ILE A 123 9.02 1.65 12.72
N LEU A 124 7.70 1.54 12.59
CA LEU A 124 6.77 2.03 13.60
C LEU A 124 6.34 0.85 14.46
N GLY A 125 6.54 0.98 15.74
CA GLY A 125 6.19 -0.05 16.67
C GLY A 125 4.68 -0.14 16.88
N LYS A 126 4.28 -1.20 17.56
CA LYS A 126 2.90 -1.39 17.95
C LYS A 126 2.45 -0.26 18.87
N VAL A 127 1.24 0.23 18.64
CA VAL A 127 0.69 1.28 19.50
C VAL A 127 0.29 0.69 20.83
N LEU A 128 0.80 1.30 21.89
CA LEU A 128 0.42 0.95 23.25
C LEU A 128 -0.46 2.06 23.81
N TRP A 129 -1.64 1.69 24.25
CA TRP A 129 -2.55 2.64 24.88
C TRP A 129 -2.19 2.73 26.35
N LEU A 130 -1.76 3.91 26.77
CA LEU A 130 -1.48 4.17 28.17
C LEU A 130 -2.61 5.02 28.72
N PHE A 131 -3.27 4.50 29.74
CA PHE A 131 -4.35 5.23 30.40
C PHE A 131 -3.89 5.62 31.79
N ASP A 132 -4.14 6.85 32.10
CA ASP A 132 -3.83 7.36 33.44
C ASP A 132 -4.97 7.05 34.39
#